data_57a2df12169632d6048fee4312e1f331
#
_entry.id   57a2df12169632d6048fee4312e1f331
#
_cell.length_a   1.000
_cell.length_b   1.000
_cell.length_c   1.000
_cell.angle_alpha   90.00
_cell.angle_beta   90.00
_cell.angle_gamma   90.00
#
_symmetry.space_group_name_H-M   'P 1'
#
loop_
_entity.id
_entity.type
_entity.pdbx_description
1 polymer ?
#
loop_
_entity_poly.entity_id
_entity_poly.type
_entity_poly.pdbx_seq_one_letter_code
_entity_poly.pdbx_strand_id
1 'polypeptide(L)'
;MSKAGAPRTDVPSQAPARASLVLASLIIVAAVANLNLSVANVALPAIGKAFDSSQTSLNLIAVGYSLGLAASVLYLGAVGDRHGRKLLLLLGIALSVPACLLAGYAQSDTVLVLARILGGLSAGMAYPTTLALITALWAGPGRTKAIALWSALGGGISMLGPVIAGALLERFYWGSVFLVTLPLAVVALVMALLFVPAHANESTEPVDNLGGVLSVLLIAGLVLAINFAAVPGQGALVVGLALIALAAGAAFFWRQRRAPNPLYDLHIAGRRTFWVAACAGIIVYGAMMGSAFVSQQYLQNVLEYNPVEAGASILPLVVMMVLVAPRSAKLVETRGARTTLLIGYTFLFLAFAWMLLFWGEHSSYWQIGFAYVLIGIGAGFAGTPASHSLTGSVPVRRAGMASGTADLQRDLGGAVMQSVMGLLLTAGYASAFSAAIAASPESKDVSDQVQSELTKSFASAAQVAQQHPQYADQIVAAARESFLHGDDWAYTVGLAAIALGALLIFFMFPHRDAERELLLRYYTEDSASASASAATERHG
;
A
#
# COMPACT_ATOMS: atom_id res chain seq x y z
N MET A 1 25.48 -32.14 -48.06
CA MET A 1 25.76 -31.13 -47.02
C MET A 1 24.61 -31.16 -46.00
N SER A 2 24.84 -31.92 -44.94
CA SER A 2 23.88 -32.18 -43.86
C SER A 2 23.80 -30.96 -42.95
N LYS A 3 22.59 -30.40 -42.74
CA LYS A 3 22.33 -29.38 -41.71
C LYS A 3 22.31 -30.08 -40.36
N ALA A 4 23.39 -29.90 -39.60
CA ALA A 4 23.42 -30.27 -38.19
C ALA A 4 22.44 -29.41 -37.43
N GLY A 5 21.36 -30.01 -36.91
CA GLY A 5 20.41 -29.40 -36.00
C GLY A 5 21.09 -29.14 -34.67
N ALA A 6 21.03 -27.88 -34.23
CA ALA A 6 21.41 -27.53 -32.87
C ALA A 6 20.57 -28.32 -31.85
N PRO A 7 21.13 -28.80 -30.75
CA PRO A 7 20.37 -29.50 -29.72
C PRO A 7 19.36 -28.55 -29.11
N ARG A 8 18.08 -28.78 -29.35
CA ARG A 8 17.00 -28.21 -28.52
C ARG A 8 17.15 -28.80 -27.12
N THR A 9 17.67 -28.01 -26.21
CA THR A 9 17.52 -28.30 -24.78
C THR A 9 16.04 -28.14 -24.47
N ASP A 10 15.30 -29.22 -24.52
CA ASP A 10 13.96 -29.31 -23.98
C ASP A 10 14.07 -29.13 -22.45
N VAL A 11 13.97 -27.88 -22.00
CA VAL A 11 13.67 -27.60 -20.61
C VAL A 11 12.23 -28.05 -20.40
N PRO A 12 11.97 -29.04 -19.54
CA PRO A 12 10.61 -29.53 -19.35
C PRO A 12 9.76 -28.38 -18.81
N SER A 13 8.75 -27.96 -19.55
CA SER A 13 7.72 -27.05 -19.11
C SER A 13 6.73 -27.80 -18.22
N GLN A 14 7.18 -28.34 -17.09
CA GLN A 14 6.29 -29.03 -16.16
C GLN A 14 5.77 -28.02 -15.14
N ALA A 15 4.52 -27.63 -15.34
CA ALA A 15 3.72 -27.04 -14.27
C ALA A 15 3.66 -28.05 -13.09
N PRO A 16 3.53 -27.57 -11.82
CA PRO A 16 3.50 -28.45 -10.67
C PRO A 16 2.32 -29.43 -10.75
N ALA A 17 2.46 -30.60 -10.13
CA ALA A 17 1.34 -31.52 -10.00
C ALA A 17 0.15 -30.78 -9.37
N ARG A 18 -1.04 -30.87 -9.98
CA ARG A 18 -2.24 -30.11 -9.60
C ARG A 18 -2.06 -28.57 -9.71
N ALA A 19 -1.43 -28.09 -10.77
CA ALA A 19 -1.10 -26.68 -11.00
C ALA A 19 -2.27 -25.71 -10.76
N SER A 20 -3.49 -26.07 -11.17
CA SER A 20 -4.69 -25.23 -10.95
C SER A 20 -5.04 -25.06 -9.47
N LEU A 21 -4.91 -26.09 -8.67
CA LEU A 21 -5.19 -26.03 -7.22
C LEU A 21 -4.09 -25.27 -6.47
N VAL A 22 -2.83 -25.46 -6.86
CA VAL A 22 -1.71 -24.67 -6.31
C VAL A 22 -1.91 -23.19 -6.63
N LEU A 23 -2.20 -22.84 -7.89
CA LEU A 23 -2.43 -21.45 -8.29
C LEU A 23 -3.64 -20.85 -7.60
N ALA A 24 -4.75 -21.58 -7.48
CA ALA A 24 -5.93 -21.13 -6.75
C ALA A 24 -5.60 -20.87 -5.28
N SER A 25 -4.82 -21.74 -4.62
CA SER A 25 -4.38 -21.53 -3.24
C SER A 25 -3.62 -20.20 -3.10
N LEU A 26 -2.66 -19.93 -3.99
CA LEU A 26 -1.84 -18.72 -3.97
C LEU A 26 -2.66 -17.45 -4.26
N ILE A 27 -3.66 -17.55 -5.15
CA ILE A 27 -4.58 -16.44 -5.45
C ILE A 27 -5.46 -16.13 -4.24
N ILE A 28 -6.00 -17.14 -3.55
CA ILE A 28 -6.84 -16.93 -2.37
C ILE A 28 -6.02 -16.31 -1.24
N VAL A 29 -4.76 -16.73 -1.05
CA VAL A 29 -3.84 -16.10 -0.08
C VAL A 29 -3.65 -14.62 -0.39
N ALA A 30 -3.37 -14.28 -1.64
CA ALA A 30 -3.22 -12.89 -2.06
C ALA A 30 -4.52 -12.09 -1.88
N ALA A 31 -5.66 -12.72 -2.15
CA ALA A 31 -6.98 -12.12 -1.94
C ALA A 31 -7.25 -11.78 -0.47
N VAL A 32 -6.92 -12.69 0.47
CA VAL A 32 -7.03 -12.44 1.92
C VAL A 32 -6.23 -11.22 2.34
N ALA A 33 -4.96 -11.14 1.91
CA ALA A 33 -4.08 -10.01 2.24
C ALA A 33 -4.65 -8.69 1.71
N ASN A 34 -5.05 -8.66 0.44
CA ASN A 34 -5.57 -7.48 -0.22
C ASN A 34 -6.94 -7.03 0.30
N LEU A 35 -7.85 -7.96 0.64
CA LEU A 35 -9.13 -7.63 1.26
C LEU A 35 -8.94 -6.97 2.63
N ASN A 36 -8.10 -7.56 3.48
CA ASN A 36 -7.81 -6.99 4.80
C ASN A 36 -7.21 -5.57 4.73
N LEU A 37 -6.48 -5.26 3.66
CA LEU A 37 -5.98 -3.91 3.42
C LEU A 37 -7.12 -2.94 3.08
N SER A 38 -8.05 -3.33 2.22
CA SER A 38 -9.02 -2.44 1.58
C SER A 38 -10.30 -2.20 2.40
N VAL A 39 -10.71 -3.15 3.26
CA VAL A 39 -12.00 -3.05 4.00
C VAL A 39 -12.02 -2.00 5.11
N ALA A 40 -10.86 -1.65 5.68
CA ALA A 40 -10.79 -0.83 6.88
C ALA A 40 -11.28 0.61 6.67
N ASN A 41 -10.93 1.22 5.54
CA ASN A 41 -11.22 2.64 5.30
C ASN A 41 -12.71 2.98 5.34
N VAL A 42 -13.58 2.09 4.86
CA VAL A 42 -15.03 2.26 4.89
C VAL A 42 -15.59 2.17 6.31
N ALA A 43 -14.94 1.39 7.17
CA ALA A 43 -15.39 1.17 8.55
C ALA A 43 -14.94 2.27 9.54
N LEU A 44 -13.99 3.16 9.16
CA LEU A 44 -13.42 4.15 10.08
C LEU A 44 -14.46 5.03 10.79
N PRO A 45 -15.48 5.59 10.10
CA PRO A 45 -16.50 6.37 10.79
C PRO A 45 -17.31 5.58 11.81
N ALA A 46 -17.65 4.33 11.50
CA ALA A 46 -18.35 3.45 12.43
C ALA A 46 -17.50 3.06 13.64
N ILE A 47 -16.19 2.82 13.44
CA ILE A 47 -15.21 2.57 14.50
C ILE A 47 -15.06 3.82 15.38
N GLY A 48 -14.96 5.01 14.75
CA GLY A 48 -14.87 6.27 15.46
C GLY A 48 -16.03 6.51 16.41
N LYS A 49 -17.26 6.19 15.98
CA LYS A 49 -18.45 6.24 16.83
C LYS A 49 -18.46 5.20 17.94
N ALA A 50 -17.95 3.98 17.65
CA ALA A 50 -17.99 2.87 18.63
C ALA A 50 -17.02 3.07 19.79
N PHE A 51 -15.84 3.66 19.54
CA PHE A 51 -14.78 3.83 20.54
C PHE A 51 -14.55 5.27 20.98
N ASP A 52 -15.30 6.21 20.45
CA ASP A 52 -15.01 7.65 20.60
C ASP A 52 -13.55 7.97 20.23
N SER A 53 -13.14 7.47 19.07
CA SER A 53 -11.76 7.49 18.61
C SER A 53 -11.30 8.90 18.23
N SER A 54 -10.05 9.24 18.57
CA SER A 54 -9.40 10.40 17.97
C SER A 54 -9.11 10.18 16.49
N GLN A 55 -8.98 11.25 15.72
CA GLN A 55 -8.61 11.15 14.30
C GLN A 55 -7.25 10.45 14.14
N THR A 56 -6.30 10.67 15.06
CA THR A 56 -5.01 9.96 15.07
C THR A 56 -5.18 8.45 15.27
N SER A 57 -6.08 8.01 16.17
CA SER A 57 -6.39 6.57 16.32
C SER A 57 -6.96 5.99 15.03
N LEU A 58 -7.87 6.70 14.37
CA LEU A 58 -8.44 6.28 13.07
C LEU A 58 -7.36 6.19 11.98
N ASN A 59 -6.44 7.16 11.95
CA ASN A 59 -5.29 7.13 11.05
C ASN A 59 -4.41 5.89 11.30
N LEU A 60 -4.11 5.58 12.56
CA LEU A 60 -3.32 4.40 12.93
C LEU A 60 -4.02 3.09 12.62
N ILE A 61 -5.35 3.01 12.77
CA ILE A 61 -6.14 1.83 12.36
C ILE A 61 -6.06 1.62 10.84
N ALA A 62 -6.21 2.70 10.06
CA ALA A 62 -6.10 2.65 8.61
C ALA A 62 -4.71 2.21 8.15
N VAL A 63 -3.67 2.86 8.69
CA VAL A 63 -2.26 2.65 8.28
C VAL A 63 -1.66 1.38 8.87
N GLY A 64 -2.15 0.90 10.02
CA GLY A 64 -1.52 -0.18 10.80
C GLY A 64 -1.24 -1.45 9.98
N TYR A 65 -2.14 -1.82 9.09
CA TYR A 65 -1.94 -2.98 8.21
C TYR A 65 -0.83 -2.74 7.18
N SER A 66 -0.85 -1.62 6.49
CA SER A 66 0.21 -1.24 5.53
C SER A 66 1.56 -1.08 6.22
N LEU A 67 1.56 -0.54 7.45
CA LEU A 67 2.75 -0.42 8.29
C LEU A 67 3.36 -1.80 8.60
N GLY A 68 2.55 -2.73 9.12
CA GLY A 68 3.01 -4.09 9.42
C GLY A 68 3.57 -4.81 8.20
N LEU A 69 2.91 -4.66 7.05
CA LEU A 69 3.31 -5.25 5.79
C LEU A 69 4.61 -4.60 5.26
N ALA A 70 4.64 -3.28 5.09
CA ALA A 70 5.80 -2.57 4.55
C ALA A 70 7.06 -2.73 5.42
N ALA A 71 6.92 -2.69 6.73
CA ALA A 71 8.03 -2.87 7.65
C ALA A 71 8.65 -4.28 7.56
N SER A 72 7.84 -5.29 7.29
CA SER A 72 8.26 -6.70 7.35
C SER A 72 8.60 -7.33 6.00
N VAL A 73 8.10 -6.80 4.88
CA VAL A 73 8.15 -7.44 3.56
C VAL A 73 9.57 -7.78 3.09
N LEU A 74 10.53 -6.88 3.27
CA LEU A 74 11.91 -7.10 2.83
C LEU A 74 12.60 -8.21 3.66
N TYR A 75 12.46 -8.14 4.98
CA TYR A 75 13.09 -9.10 5.87
C TYR A 75 12.43 -10.47 5.78
N LEU A 76 11.11 -10.54 5.86
CA LEU A 76 10.39 -11.81 5.83
C LEU A 76 10.44 -12.47 4.46
N GLY A 77 10.51 -11.70 3.37
CA GLY A 77 10.77 -12.23 2.03
C GLY A 77 12.09 -13.00 1.98
N ALA A 78 13.18 -12.42 2.50
CA ALA A 78 14.50 -13.08 2.57
C ALA A 78 14.50 -14.30 3.52
N VAL A 79 13.78 -14.23 4.64
CA VAL A 79 13.60 -15.37 5.56
C VAL A 79 12.89 -16.52 4.85
N GLY A 80 11.85 -16.22 4.05
CA GLY A 80 11.12 -17.23 3.28
C GLY A 80 11.96 -17.88 2.19
N ASP A 81 12.80 -17.13 1.51
CA ASP A 81 13.72 -17.66 0.50
C ASP A 81 14.76 -18.60 1.12
N ARG A 82 15.16 -18.39 2.38
CA ARG A 82 16.15 -19.20 3.08
C ARG A 82 15.56 -20.43 3.78
N HIS A 83 14.44 -20.25 4.52
CA HIS A 83 13.91 -21.27 5.43
C HIS A 83 12.73 -22.04 4.86
N GLY A 84 12.28 -21.67 3.66
CA GLY A 84 11.20 -22.33 2.97
C GLY A 84 9.99 -21.41 2.72
N ARG A 85 9.71 -21.19 1.45
CA ARG A 85 8.58 -20.33 1.02
C ARG A 85 7.23 -20.87 1.49
N LYS A 86 7.02 -22.19 1.44
CA LYS A 86 5.79 -22.81 1.96
C LYS A 86 5.62 -22.57 3.45
N LEU A 87 6.69 -22.72 4.25
CA LEU A 87 6.64 -22.50 5.70
C LEU A 87 6.20 -21.08 6.00
N LEU A 88 6.81 -20.09 5.35
CA LEU A 88 6.48 -18.68 5.60
C LEU A 88 5.07 -18.33 5.13
N LEU A 89 4.62 -18.88 4.00
CA LEU A 89 3.24 -18.76 3.53
C LEU A 89 2.24 -19.28 4.58
N LEU A 90 2.48 -20.48 5.12
CA LEU A 90 1.60 -21.10 6.11
C LEU A 90 1.59 -20.35 7.44
N LEU A 91 2.76 -19.90 7.92
CA LEU A 91 2.86 -19.09 9.14
C LEU A 91 2.13 -17.75 8.96
N GLY A 92 2.29 -17.10 7.82
CA GLY A 92 1.59 -15.87 7.50
C GLY A 92 0.07 -16.06 7.54
N ILE A 93 -0.47 -17.04 6.81
CA ILE A 93 -1.91 -17.27 6.79
C ILE A 93 -2.43 -17.76 8.17
N ALA A 94 -1.69 -18.62 8.85
CA ALA A 94 -2.07 -19.04 10.19
C ALA A 94 -2.14 -17.84 11.16
N LEU A 95 -1.23 -16.87 11.04
CA LEU A 95 -1.23 -15.64 11.83
C LEU A 95 -2.37 -14.69 11.45
N SER A 96 -2.86 -14.73 10.20
CA SER A 96 -3.99 -13.89 9.78
C SER A 96 -5.28 -14.24 10.53
N VAL A 97 -5.46 -15.51 10.91
CA VAL A 97 -6.65 -15.98 11.65
C VAL A 97 -6.81 -15.27 13.01
N PRO A 98 -5.85 -15.35 13.94
CA PRO A 98 -5.95 -14.61 15.19
C PRO A 98 -5.94 -13.08 14.98
N ALA A 99 -5.24 -12.57 13.97
CA ALA A 99 -5.26 -11.14 13.67
C ALA A 99 -6.67 -10.65 13.27
N CYS A 100 -7.39 -11.40 12.42
CA CYS A 100 -8.78 -11.09 12.04
C CYS A 100 -9.73 -11.18 13.23
N LEU A 101 -9.56 -12.20 14.10
CA LEU A 101 -10.37 -12.34 15.31
C LEU A 101 -10.13 -11.19 16.28
N LEU A 102 -8.87 -10.84 16.54
CA LEU A 102 -8.52 -9.71 17.40
C LEU A 102 -9.05 -8.38 16.83
N ALA A 103 -8.99 -8.17 15.52
CA ALA A 103 -9.53 -6.98 14.88
C ALA A 103 -11.06 -6.95 14.97
N GLY A 104 -11.72 -8.06 14.68
CA GLY A 104 -13.18 -8.15 14.68
C GLY A 104 -13.82 -8.00 16.06
N TYR A 105 -13.14 -8.44 17.11
CA TYR A 105 -13.62 -8.39 18.50
C TYR A 105 -12.81 -7.41 19.38
N ALA A 106 -12.11 -6.47 18.77
CA ALA A 106 -11.36 -5.46 19.51
C ALA A 106 -12.29 -4.67 20.44
N GLN A 107 -11.82 -4.41 21.67
CA GLN A 107 -12.56 -3.65 22.68
C GLN A 107 -12.01 -2.23 22.89
N SER A 108 -10.97 -1.87 22.12
CA SER A 108 -10.36 -0.53 22.16
C SER A 108 -9.60 -0.27 20.86
N ASP A 109 -9.35 1.03 20.59
CA ASP A 109 -8.50 1.49 19.49
C ASP A 109 -7.14 0.81 19.50
N THR A 110 -6.50 0.75 20.67
CA THR A 110 -5.16 0.18 20.81
C THR A 110 -5.12 -1.29 20.40
N VAL A 111 -6.09 -2.10 20.84
CA VAL A 111 -6.18 -3.51 20.44
C VAL A 111 -6.42 -3.63 18.95
N LEU A 112 -7.26 -2.77 18.39
CA LEU A 112 -7.54 -2.77 16.94
C LEU A 112 -6.29 -2.37 16.14
N VAL A 113 -5.56 -1.35 16.54
CA VAL A 113 -4.29 -0.94 15.90
C VAL A 113 -3.28 -2.09 15.93
N LEU A 114 -3.09 -2.73 17.08
CA LEU A 114 -2.17 -3.87 17.22
C LEU A 114 -2.61 -5.05 16.37
N ALA A 115 -3.90 -5.35 16.31
CA ALA A 115 -4.45 -6.39 15.45
C ALA A 115 -4.23 -6.08 13.95
N ARG A 116 -4.35 -4.81 13.55
CA ARG A 116 -4.06 -4.37 12.19
C ARG A 116 -2.58 -4.53 11.84
N ILE A 117 -1.67 -4.13 12.74
CA ILE A 117 -0.22 -4.33 12.54
C ILE A 117 0.12 -5.82 12.44
N LEU A 118 -0.47 -6.65 13.31
CA LEU A 118 -0.30 -8.10 13.28
C LEU A 118 -0.81 -8.71 11.96
N GLY A 119 -1.96 -8.23 11.46
CA GLY A 119 -2.50 -8.61 10.15
C GLY A 119 -1.58 -8.21 9.00
N GLY A 120 -0.98 -7.01 9.08
CA GLY A 120 0.02 -6.55 8.12
C GLY A 120 1.30 -7.42 8.14
N LEU A 121 1.79 -7.77 9.32
CA LEU A 121 2.91 -8.70 9.49
C LEU A 121 2.61 -10.08 8.87
N SER A 122 1.41 -10.60 9.11
CA SER A 122 0.89 -11.83 8.49
C SER A 122 0.94 -11.73 6.95
N ALA A 123 0.46 -10.63 6.40
CA ALA A 123 0.49 -10.38 4.96
C ALA A 123 1.92 -10.25 4.42
N GLY A 124 2.82 -9.61 5.17
CA GLY A 124 4.24 -9.50 4.83
C GLY A 124 4.97 -10.83 4.72
N MET A 125 4.51 -11.86 5.46
CA MET A 125 4.97 -13.24 5.29
C MET A 125 4.34 -13.92 4.08
N ALA A 126 3.03 -13.80 3.92
CA ALA A 126 2.26 -14.61 2.98
C ALA A 126 2.25 -14.04 1.56
N TYR A 127 2.00 -12.73 1.39
CA TYR A 127 1.71 -12.13 0.09
C TYR A 127 2.91 -12.17 -0.89
N PRO A 128 4.13 -11.71 -0.54
CA PRO A 128 5.28 -11.79 -1.44
C PRO A 128 5.65 -13.22 -1.78
N THR A 129 5.45 -14.13 -0.83
CA THR A 129 5.73 -15.56 -0.99
C THR A 129 4.84 -16.21 -2.04
N THR A 130 3.61 -15.70 -2.28
CA THR A 130 2.75 -16.22 -3.35
C THR A 130 3.36 -16.02 -4.73
N LEU A 131 3.85 -14.82 -5.02
CA LEU A 131 4.50 -14.51 -6.29
C LEU A 131 5.84 -15.24 -6.43
N ALA A 132 6.61 -15.35 -5.35
CA ALA A 132 7.85 -16.11 -5.33
C ALA A 132 7.63 -17.60 -5.64
N LEU A 133 6.57 -18.21 -5.10
CA LEU A 133 6.17 -19.58 -5.41
C LEU A 133 5.72 -19.74 -6.87
N ILE A 134 4.93 -18.81 -7.41
CA ILE A 134 4.55 -18.85 -8.83
C ILE A 134 5.79 -18.80 -9.72
N THR A 135 6.74 -17.91 -9.43
CA THR A 135 7.95 -17.78 -10.24
C THR A 135 8.87 -19.00 -10.14
N ALA A 136 8.86 -19.70 -9.00
CA ALA A 136 9.65 -20.91 -8.79
C ALA A 136 9.02 -22.17 -9.40
N LEU A 137 7.68 -22.28 -9.37
CA LEU A 137 6.96 -23.51 -9.74
C LEU A 137 6.52 -23.54 -11.21
N TRP A 138 6.42 -22.39 -11.88
CA TRP A 138 6.06 -22.32 -13.31
C TRP A 138 7.23 -21.80 -14.13
N ALA A 139 7.37 -22.33 -15.36
CA ALA A 139 8.38 -21.91 -16.32
C ALA A 139 7.74 -21.38 -17.62
N GLY A 140 8.51 -20.59 -18.39
CA GLY A 140 8.13 -20.11 -19.71
C GLY A 140 6.77 -19.40 -19.78
N PRO A 141 5.97 -19.64 -20.84
CA PRO A 141 4.67 -19.00 -21.03
C PRO A 141 3.66 -19.31 -19.92
N GLY A 142 3.79 -20.48 -19.27
CA GLY A 142 2.96 -20.87 -18.13
C GLY A 142 3.12 -19.93 -16.92
N ARG A 143 4.34 -19.48 -16.66
CA ARG A 143 4.64 -18.50 -15.60
C ARG A 143 3.92 -17.17 -15.86
N THR A 144 4.03 -16.65 -17.09
CA THR A 144 3.36 -15.39 -17.45
C THR A 144 1.84 -15.48 -17.28
N LYS A 145 1.24 -16.61 -17.70
CA LYS A 145 -0.19 -16.83 -17.51
C LYS A 145 -0.58 -16.95 -16.03
N ALA A 146 0.20 -17.64 -15.21
CA ALA A 146 -0.06 -17.79 -13.78
C ALA A 146 0.03 -16.43 -13.04
N ILE A 147 1.06 -15.62 -13.34
CA ILE A 147 1.22 -14.28 -12.80
C ILE A 147 0.05 -13.37 -13.23
N ALA A 148 -0.33 -13.41 -14.50
CA ALA A 148 -1.45 -12.62 -15.00
C ALA A 148 -2.77 -12.98 -14.30
N LEU A 149 -3.05 -14.27 -14.09
CA LEU A 149 -4.25 -14.72 -13.35
C LEU A 149 -4.19 -14.31 -11.88
N TRP A 150 -3.04 -14.50 -11.23
CA TRP A 150 -2.83 -14.09 -9.83
C TRP A 150 -3.05 -12.58 -9.65
N SER A 151 -2.46 -11.75 -10.52
CA SER A 151 -2.63 -10.30 -10.47
C SER A 151 -4.08 -9.85 -10.75
N ALA A 152 -4.71 -10.44 -11.77
CA ALA A 152 -6.08 -10.07 -12.16
C ALA A 152 -7.11 -10.46 -11.09
N LEU A 153 -7.03 -11.69 -10.57
CA LEU A 153 -7.98 -12.17 -9.57
C LEU A 153 -7.68 -11.61 -8.17
N GLY A 154 -6.41 -11.57 -7.76
CA GLY A 154 -6.00 -10.98 -6.49
C GLY A 154 -6.34 -9.49 -6.41
N GLY A 155 -6.06 -8.74 -7.46
CA GLY A 155 -6.44 -7.33 -7.59
C GLY A 155 -7.95 -7.12 -7.68
N GLY A 156 -8.65 -7.91 -8.50
CA GLY A 156 -10.10 -7.81 -8.66
C GLY A 156 -10.88 -8.04 -7.36
N ILE A 157 -10.46 -9.03 -6.56
CA ILE A 157 -11.08 -9.31 -5.26
C ILE A 157 -10.81 -8.16 -4.27
N SER A 158 -9.61 -7.59 -4.26
CA SER A 158 -9.28 -6.42 -3.45
C SER A 158 -10.20 -5.23 -3.72
N MET A 159 -10.55 -5.04 -4.98
CA MET A 159 -11.41 -3.94 -5.43
C MET A 159 -12.86 -4.07 -4.94
N LEU A 160 -13.30 -5.28 -4.63
CA LEU A 160 -14.60 -5.52 -4.02
C LEU A 160 -14.61 -5.26 -2.51
N GLY A 161 -13.44 -5.11 -1.88
CA GLY A 161 -13.31 -4.91 -0.43
C GLY A 161 -14.18 -3.77 0.12
N PRO A 162 -14.10 -2.54 -0.40
CA PRO A 162 -14.92 -1.43 0.08
C PRO A 162 -16.43 -1.68 -0.07
N VAL A 163 -16.87 -2.31 -1.16
CA VAL A 163 -18.28 -2.65 -1.40
C VAL A 163 -18.76 -3.71 -0.41
N ILE A 164 -17.94 -4.75 -0.19
CA ILE A 164 -18.24 -5.81 0.81
C ILE A 164 -18.31 -5.21 2.21
N ALA A 165 -17.33 -4.34 2.56
CA ALA A 165 -17.31 -3.66 3.85
C ALA A 165 -18.56 -2.80 4.05
N GLY A 166 -18.94 -2.01 3.04
CA GLY A 166 -20.16 -1.21 3.07
C GLY A 166 -21.41 -2.05 3.30
N ALA A 167 -21.60 -3.14 2.54
CA ALA A 167 -22.73 -4.04 2.68
C ALA A 167 -22.81 -4.73 4.07
N LEU A 168 -21.66 -5.02 4.66
CA LEU A 168 -21.61 -5.59 6.03
C LEU A 168 -22.01 -4.56 7.09
N LEU A 169 -21.55 -3.32 6.94
CA LEU A 169 -21.83 -2.24 7.89
C LEU A 169 -23.28 -1.81 7.94
N GLU A 170 -24.08 -2.08 6.90
CA GLU A 170 -25.52 -1.83 6.92
C GLU A 170 -26.30 -2.79 7.82
N ARG A 171 -25.79 -4.01 8.04
CA ARG A 171 -26.54 -5.07 8.71
C ARG A 171 -25.86 -5.61 9.96
N PHE A 172 -24.55 -5.38 10.07
CA PHE A 172 -23.71 -5.93 11.14
C PHE A 172 -22.87 -4.83 11.78
N TYR A 173 -22.30 -5.12 12.96
CA TYR A 173 -21.39 -4.22 13.63
C TYR A 173 -20.06 -4.07 12.85
N TRP A 174 -19.31 -3.00 13.13
CA TRP A 174 -18.09 -2.63 12.39
C TRP A 174 -17.02 -3.74 12.33
N GLY A 175 -16.90 -4.58 13.36
CA GLY A 175 -15.92 -5.69 13.38
C GLY A 175 -16.17 -6.76 12.32
N SER A 176 -17.38 -6.86 11.78
CA SER A 176 -17.75 -7.82 10.73
C SER A 176 -16.91 -7.65 9.46
N VAL A 177 -16.42 -6.44 9.17
CA VAL A 177 -15.58 -6.18 8.00
C VAL A 177 -14.23 -6.86 8.09
N PHE A 178 -13.70 -7.09 9.28
CA PHE A 178 -12.47 -7.85 9.50
C PHE A 178 -12.73 -9.35 9.55
N LEU A 179 -13.89 -9.76 10.08
CA LEU A 179 -14.27 -11.18 10.20
C LEU A 179 -14.64 -11.82 8.86
N VAL A 180 -15.07 -11.04 7.86
CA VAL A 180 -15.44 -11.57 6.54
C VAL A 180 -14.28 -12.27 5.82
N THR A 181 -13.04 -11.87 6.11
CA THR A 181 -11.86 -12.50 5.53
C THR A 181 -11.47 -13.80 6.23
N LEU A 182 -12.00 -14.07 7.44
CA LEU A 182 -11.65 -15.24 8.23
C LEU A 182 -11.98 -16.58 7.54
N PRO A 183 -13.19 -16.81 7.00
CA PRO A 183 -13.48 -18.04 6.26
C PRO A 183 -12.53 -18.24 5.07
N LEU A 184 -12.23 -17.16 4.37
CA LEU A 184 -11.32 -17.19 3.22
C LEU A 184 -9.88 -17.53 3.65
N ALA A 185 -9.42 -17.00 4.79
CA ALA A 185 -8.12 -17.31 5.38
C ALA A 185 -8.01 -18.79 5.80
N VAL A 186 -9.07 -19.35 6.40
CA VAL A 186 -9.12 -20.77 6.75
C VAL A 186 -9.07 -21.66 5.50
N VAL A 187 -9.84 -21.33 4.46
CA VAL A 187 -9.80 -22.04 3.17
C VAL A 187 -8.41 -21.94 2.54
N ALA A 188 -7.81 -20.73 2.54
CA ALA A 188 -6.47 -20.51 2.04
C ALA A 188 -5.42 -21.35 2.78
N LEU A 189 -5.51 -21.42 4.11
CA LEU A 189 -4.60 -22.22 4.94
C LEU A 189 -4.71 -23.71 4.61
N VAL A 190 -5.93 -24.26 4.56
CA VAL A 190 -6.16 -25.67 4.23
C VAL A 190 -5.66 -26.00 2.83
N MET A 191 -5.98 -25.16 1.85
CA MET A 191 -5.53 -25.37 0.47
C MET A 191 -4.01 -25.27 0.34
N ALA A 192 -3.37 -24.32 1.02
CA ALA A 192 -1.92 -24.17 1.01
C ALA A 192 -1.21 -25.37 1.66
N LEU A 193 -1.76 -25.88 2.78
CA LEU A 193 -1.25 -27.09 3.43
C LEU A 193 -1.29 -28.30 2.49
N LEU A 194 -2.41 -28.51 1.80
CA LEU A 194 -2.66 -29.70 0.99
C LEU A 194 -1.98 -29.66 -0.38
N PHE A 195 -1.92 -28.51 -1.04
CA PHE A 195 -1.56 -28.41 -2.45
C PHE A 195 -0.22 -27.75 -2.74
N VAL A 196 0.24 -26.80 -1.90
CA VAL A 196 1.51 -26.12 -2.15
C VAL A 196 2.69 -27.07 -1.85
N PRO A 197 3.65 -27.27 -2.79
CA PRO A 197 4.81 -28.13 -2.58
C PRO A 197 5.68 -27.69 -1.39
N ALA A 198 6.32 -28.64 -0.72
CA ALA A 198 7.13 -28.37 0.47
C ALA A 198 8.43 -27.60 0.12
N HIS A 199 9.04 -27.92 -1.02
CA HIS A 199 10.29 -27.33 -1.47
C HIS A 199 10.15 -26.67 -2.84
N ALA A 200 10.60 -25.43 -2.95
CA ALA A 200 10.51 -24.64 -4.18
C ALA A 200 11.74 -23.71 -4.30
N ASN A 201 12.89 -24.25 -4.76
CA ASN A 201 14.12 -23.50 -5.05
C ASN A 201 14.52 -22.54 -3.91
N GLU A 202 14.81 -23.09 -2.74
CA GLU A 202 15.24 -22.34 -1.55
C GLU A 202 16.67 -21.84 -1.72
N SER A 203 16.95 -20.65 -1.21
CA SER A 203 18.30 -20.09 -1.22
C SER A 203 19.17 -20.73 -0.13
N THR A 204 20.44 -20.99 -0.44
CA THR A 204 21.42 -21.43 0.54
C THR A 204 22.14 -20.27 1.24
N GLU A 205 21.94 -19.03 0.77
CA GLU A 205 22.61 -17.84 1.27
C GLU A 205 22.05 -17.41 2.65
N PRO A 206 22.92 -16.99 3.60
CA PRO A 206 22.45 -16.52 4.91
C PRO A 206 21.68 -15.21 4.80
N VAL A 207 20.61 -15.07 5.59
CA VAL A 207 19.80 -13.85 5.67
C VAL A 207 20.55 -12.78 6.47
N ASP A 208 20.52 -11.54 6.00
CA ASP A 208 21.00 -10.38 6.75
C ASP A 208 19.96 -9.97 7.82
N ASN A 209 19.94 -10.67 8.95
CA ASN A 209 19.00 -10.43 10.04
C ASN A 209 19.13 -9.00 10.62
N LEU A 210 20.37 -8.48 10.71
CA LEU A 210 20.57 -7.11 11.20
C LEU A 210 20.01 -6.08 10.23
N GLY A 211 20.26 -6.25 8.93
CA GLY A 211 19.61 -5.41 7.91
C GLY A 211 18.10 -5.49 7.96
N GLY A 212 17.55 -6.69 8.21
CA GLY A 212 16.10 -6.90 8.38
C GLY A 212 15.51 -6.10 9.54
N VAL A 213 16.10 -6.21 10.73
CA VAL A 213 15.65 -5.45 11.91
C VAL A 213 15.78 -3.94 11.69
N LEU A 214 16.86 -3.49 11.06
CA LEU A 214 17.08 -2.07 10.76
C LEU A 214 16.02 -1.54 9.76
N SER A 215 15.61 -2.33 8.76
CA SER A 215 14.54 -1.93 7.83
C SER A 215 13.19 -1.81 8.54
N VAL A 216 12.88 -2.71 9.47
CA VAL A 216 11.66 -2.63 10.29
C VAL A 216 11.65 -1.37 11.14
N LEU A 217 12.75 -1.09 11.85
CA LEU A 217 12.87 0.09 12.71
C LEU A 217 12.79 1.40 11.92
N LEU A 218 13.40 1.44 10.73
CA LEU A 218 13.34 2.59 9.82
C LEU A 218 11.90 2.89 9.42
N ILE A 219 11.18 1.90 8.88
CA ILE A 219 9.83 2.09 8.35
C ILE A 219 8.83 2.35 9.49
N ALA A 220 8.88 1.55 10.54
CA ALA A 220 7.98 1.71 11.68
C ALA A 220 8.21 3.05 12.40
N GLY A 221 9.46 3.43 12.65
CA GLY A 221 9.80 4.70 13.27
C GLY A 221 9.32 5.90 12.44
N LEU A 222 9.53 5.87 11.12
CA LEU A 222 9.10 6.93 10.22
C LEU A 222 7.56 7.09 10.21
N VAL A 223 6.84 6.00 9.98
CA VAL A 223 5.38 6.03 9.88
C VAL A 223 4.73 6.44 11.20
N LEU A 224 5.22 5.91 12.33
CA LEU A 224 4.70 6.28 13.65
C LEU A 224 5.04 7.73 14.02
N ALA A 225 6.26 8.21 13.69
CA ALA A 225 6.62 9.62 13.93
C ALA A 225 5.66 10.58 13.21
N ILE A 226 5.32 10.28 11.95
CA ILE A 226 4.36 11.08 11.17
C ILE A 226 2.98 11.05 11.83
N ASN A 227 2.47 9.89 12.22
CA ASN A 227 1.12 9.77 12.79
C ASN A 227 0.98 10.47 14.15
N PHE A 228 2.00 10.45 15.00
CA PHE A 228 1.97 11.11 16.30
C PHE A 228 2.30 12.60 16.25
N ALA A 229 2.75 13.14 15.11
CA ALA A 229 3.17 14.54 14.99
C ALA A 229 2.03 15.55 15.24
N ALA A 230 0.76 15.19 14.98
CA ALA A 230 -0.40 16.03 15.29
C ALA A 230 -0.91 15.89 16.72
N VAL A 231 -0.38 14.98 17.53
CA VAL A 231 -0.89 14.72 18.88
C VAL A 231 -0.27 15.71 19.86
N PRO A 232 -1.08 16.57 20.54
CA PRO A 232 -0.57 17.51 21.51
C PRO A 232 0.18 16.81 22.65
N GLY A 233 1.31 17.37 23.07
CA GLY A 233 2.12 16.83 24.17
C GLY A 233 3.01 15.65 23.82
N GLN A 234 2.94 15.08 22.61
CA GLN A 234 3.74 13.92 22.18
C GLN A 234 5.05 14.29 21.46
N GLY A 235 5.49 15.54 21.51
CA GLY A 235 6.69 16.00 20.79
C GLY A 235 7.95 15.20 21.11
N ALA A 236 8.16 14.80 22.37
CA ALA A 236 9.30 13.96 22.75
C ALA A 236 9.24 12.56 22.12
N LEU A 237 8.05 11.94 22.02
CA LEU A 237 7.84 10.67 21.37
C LEU A 237 8.12 10.79 19.85
N VAL A 238 7.62 11.84 19.21
CA VAL A 238 7.82 12.11 17.78
C VAL A 238 9.30 12.26 17.46
N VAL A 239 10.02 13.08 18.25
CA VAL A 239 11.47 13.25 18.08
C VAL A 239 12.21 11.93 18.31
N GLY A 240 11.85 11.16 19.34
CA GLY A 240 12.43 9.85 19.60
C GLY A 240 12.24 8.87 18.45
N LEU A 241 11.02 8.76 17.91
CA LEU A 241 10.70 7.90 16.77
C LEU A 241 11.41 8.35 15.48
N ALA A 242 11.49 9.66 15.24
CA ALA A 242 12.22 10.22 14.10
C ALA A 242 13.74 9.94 14.21
N LEU A 243 14.32 10.08 15.39
CA LEU A 243 15.73 9.76 15.63
C LEU A 243 15.99 8.25 15.44
N ILE A 244 15.09 7.38 15.91
CA ILE A 244 15.18 5.94 15.69
C ILE A 244 15.14 5.63 14.18
N ALA A 245 14.20 6.24 13.46
CA ALA A 245 14.08 6.05 12.01
C ALA A 245 15.34 6.51 11.26
N LEU A 246 15.88 7.69 11.59
CA LEU A 246 17.10 8.22 10.98
C LEU A 246 18.32 7.37 11.30
N ALA A 247 18.50 6.99 12.56
CA ALA A 247 19.61 6.14 12.98
C ALA A 247 19.54 4.75 12.35
N ALA A 248 18.35 4.13 12.36
CA ALA A 248 18.12 2.84 11.72
C ALA A 248 18.34 2.92 10.19
N GLY A 249 17.89 3.99 9.55
CA GLY A 249 18.11 4.25 8.12
C GLY A 249 19.59 4.38 7.78
N ALA A 250 20.32 5.22 8.51
CA ALA A 250 21.77 5.38 8.32
C ALA A 250 22.52 4.04 8.53
N ALA A 251 22.18 3.32 9.60
CA ALA A 251 22.75 2.01 9.90
C ALA A 251 22.39 0.95 8.83
N PHE A 252 21.13 0.97 8.33
CA PHE A 252 20.68 0.10 7.26
C PHE A 252 21.50 0.32 5.99
N PHE A 253 21.58 1.56 5.49
CA PHE A 253 22.36 1.87 4.29
C PHE A 253 23.85 1.54 4.45
N TRP A 254 24.43 1.82 5.61
CA TRP A 254 25.80 1.43 5.91
C TRP A 254 25.99 -0.10 5.91
N ARG A 255 25.05 -0.85 6.51
CA ARG A 255 25.05 -2.31 6.53
C ARG A 255 24.91 -2.89 5.12
N GLN A 256 23.95 -2.39 4.31
CA GLN A 256 23.72 -2.89 2.96
C GLN A 256 24.92 -2.70 2.01
N ARG A 257 25.77 -1.69 2.26
CA ARG A 257 27.04 -1.50 1.53
C ARG A 257 28.12 -2.51 1.89
N ARG A 258 28.03 -3.16 3.03
CA ARG A 258 29.08 -4.05 3.58
C ARG A 258 28.65 -5.50 3.73
N ALA A 259 27.36 -5.78 3.68
CA ALA A 259 26.83 -7.14 3.80
C ALA A 259 27.26 -7.97 2.59
N PRO A 260 27.76 -9.20 2.79
CA PRO A 260 28.07 -10.11 1.68
C PRO A 260 26.83 -10.43 0.83
N ASN A 261 25.69 -10.64 1.51
CA ASN A 261 24.39 -10.89 0.90
C ASN A 261 23.40 -9.81 1.40
N PRO A 262 23.39 -8.60 0.77
CA PRO A 262 22.51 -7.54 1.20
C PRO A 262 21.06 -7.88 0.89
N LEU A 263 20.13 -7.51 1.79
CA LEU A 263 18.67 -7.58 1.54
C LEU A 263 18.27 -6.69 0.37
N TYR A 264 18.96 -5.55 0.26
CA TYR A 264 18.72 -4.55 -0.74
C TYR A 264 20.03 -4.15 -1.41
N ASP A 265 20.28 -4.62 -2.62
CA ASP A 265 21.51 -4.34 -3.36
C ASP A 265 21.54 -2.88 -3.82
N LEU A 266 22.33 -2.06 -3.13
CA LEU A 266 22.44 -0.62 -3.38
C LEU A 266 23.06 -0.28 -4.73
N HIS A 267 23.85 -1.18 -5.32
CA HIS A 267 24.41 -0.97 -6.66
C HIS A 267 23.29 -1.04 -7.71
N ILE A 268 22.44 -2.05 -7.61
CA ILE A 268 21.25 -2.19 -8.47
C ILE A 268 20.24 -1.09 -8.17
N ALA A 269 20.00 -0.82 -6.89
CA ALA A 269 19.09 0.26 -6.47
C ALA A 269 19.52 1.65 -6.96
N GLY A 270 20.84 1.87 -7.15
CA GLY A 270 21.39 3.11 -7.72
C GLY A 270 21.20 3.27 -9.22
N ARG A 271 20.74 2.23 -9.94
CA ARG A 271 20.45 2.34 -11.37
C ARG A 271 19.35 3.37 -11.62
N ARG A 272 19.61 4.29 -12.55
CA ARG A 272 18.72 5.46 -12.77
C ARG A 272 17.28 5.07 -13.07
N THR A 273 17.06 4.06 -13.91
CA THR A 273 15.71 3.54 -14.23
C THR A 273 15.05 2.88 -13.05
N PHE A 274 15.82 2.26 -12.15
CA PHE A 274 15.30 1.57 -10.97
C PHE A 274 14.80 2.55 -9.88
N TRP A 275 15.68 3.43 -9.38
CA TRP A 275 15.30 4.28 -8.25
C TRP A 275 14.26 5.34 -8.60
N VAL A 276 14.30 5.89 -9.84
CA VAL A 276 13.28 6.85 -10.28
C VAL A 276 11.92 6.17 -10.40
N ALA A 277 11.88 4.95 -10.97
CA ALA A 277 10.65 4.16 -11.01
C ALA A 277 10.17 3.77 -9.62
N ALA A 278 11.08 3.46 -8.68
CA ALA A 278 10.74 3.18 -7.28
C ALA A 278 10.06 4.37 -6.61
N CYS A 279 10.65 5.56 -6.70
CA CYS A 279 10.06 6.78 -6.16
C CYS A 279 8.73 7.13 -6.83
N ALA A 280 8.66 7.00 -8.16
CA ALA A 280 7.42 7.24 -8.90
C ALA A 280 6.30 6.30 -8.42
N GLY A 281 6.56 5.02 -8.26
CA GLY A 281 5.56 4.07 -7.77
C GLY A 281 5.10 4.38 -6.34
N ILE A 282 6.01 4.74 -5.42
CA ILE A 282 5.67 5.15 -4.04
C ILE A 282 4.67 6.32 -4.06
N ILE A 283 4.90 7.32 -4.90
CA ILE A 283 4.00 8.49 -4.98
C ILE A 283 2.65 8.11 -5.60
N VAL A 284 2.63 7.33 -6.69
CA VAL A 284 1.38 6.92 -7.37
C VAL A 284 0.48 6.10 -6.43
N TYR A 285 1.04 5.03 -5.85
CA TYR A 285 0.27 4.17 -4.95
C TYR A 285 -0.07 4.88 -3.64
N GLY A 286 0.84 5.72 -3.15
CA GLY A 286 0.59 6.58 -2.00
C GLY A 286 -0.57 7.55 -2.25
N ALA A 287 -0.57 8.27 -3.36
CA ALA A 287 -1.64 9.18 -3.73
C ALA A 287 -3.00 8.46 -3.85
N MET A 288 -3.01 7.28 -4.49
CA MET A 288 -4.22 6.47 -4.63
C MET A 288 -4.76 6.01 -3.25
N MET A 289 -3.91 5.48 -2.38
CA MET A 289 -4.33 4.99 -1.06
C MET A 289 -4.66 6.15 -0.10
N GLY A 290 -3.91 7.24 -0.15
CA GLY A 290 -4.17 8.43 0.65
C GLY A 290 -5.49 9.10 0.28
N SER A 291 -5.76 9.26 -1.02
CA SER A 291 -7.05 9.79 -1.47
C SER A 291 -8.23 8.89 -1.09
N ALA A 292 -8.09 7.57 -1.22
CA ALA A 292 -9.13 6.63 -0.80
C ALA A 292 -9.39 6.70 0.72
N PHE A 293 -8.35 6.89 1.54
CA PHE A 293 -8.47 7.04 2.98
C PHE A 293 -9.24 8.30 3.38
N VAL A 294 -8.89 9.44 2.82
CA VAL A 294 -9.55 10.73 3.13
C VAL A 294 -10.95 10.77 2.56
N SER A 295 -11.13 10.38 1.30
CA SER A 295 -12.42 10.44 0.62
C SER A 295 -13.48 9.54 1.23
N GLN A 296 -13.14 8.36 1.76
CA GLN A 296 -14.13 7.49 2.42
C GLN A 296 -14.70 8.13 3.69
N GLN A 297 -13.88 8.87 4.43
CA GLN A 297 -14.35 9.63 5.59
C GLN A 297 -15.18 10.86 5.18
N TYR A 298 -14.74 11.59 4.15
CA TYR A 298 -15.49 12.71 3.58
C TYR A 298 -16.88 12.30 3.11
N LEU A 299 -17.01 11.20 2.35
CA LEU A 299 -18.30 10.71 1.86
C LEU A 299 -19.28 10.40 2.99
N GLN A 300 -18.81 9.81 4.09
CA GLN A 300 -19.65 9.40 5.20
C GLN A 300 -19.89 10.53 6.22
N ASN A 301 -18.88 11.34 6.52
CA ASN A 301 -18.98 12.38 7.56
C ASN A 301 -19.60 13.69 7.04
N VAL A 302 -19.24 14.09 5.79
CA VAL A 302 -19.69 15.37 5.21
C VAL A 302 -20.91 15.18 4.34
N LEU A 303 -20.87 14.22 3.40
CA LEU A 303 -21.98 13.97 2.46
C LEU A 303 -23.04 12.99 2.98
N GLU A 304 -22.83 12.42 4.18
CA GLU A 304 -23.78 11.50 4.84
C GLU A 304 -24.11 10.25 4.00
N TYR A 305 -23.19 9.82 3.13
CA TYR A 305 -23.38 8.58 2.38
C TYR A 305 -23.43 7.40 3.35
N ASN A 306 -24.34 6.47 3.08
CA ASN A 306 -24.31 5.21 3.79
C ASN A 306 -23.03 4.41 3.42
N PRO A 307 -22.62 3.43 4.23
CA PRO A 307 -21.38 2.69 4.00
C PRO A 307 -21.32 1.97 2.64
N VAL A 308 -22.48 1.50 2.09
CA VAL A 308 -22.52 0.86 0.77
C VAL A 308 -22.29 1.88 -0.35
N GLU A 309 -22.95 3.03 -0.27
CA GLU A 309 -22.76 4.12 -1.22
C GLU A 309 -21.32 4.60 -1.23
N ALA A 310 -20.74 4.82 -0.04
CA ALA A 310 -19.35 5.22 0.11
C ALA A 310 -18.39 4.16 -0.44
N GLY A 311 -18.61 2.88 -0.14
CA GLY A 311 -17.81 1.78 -0.68
C GLY A 311 -17.95 1.60 -2.19
N ALA A 312 -19.16 1.73 -2.73
CA ALA A 312 -19.44 1.59 -4.16
C ALA A 312 -18.92 2.79 -4.98
N SER A 313 -18.80 3.97 -4.36
CA SER A 313 -18.36 5.20 -5.03
C SER A 313 -16.97 5.07 -5.67
N ILE A 314 -16.10 4.16 -5.16
CA ILE A 314 -14.75 3.92 -5.68
C ILE A 314 -14.72 3.10 -6.99
N LEU A 315 -15.83 2.48 -7.39
CA LEU A 315 -15.89 1.61 -8.58
C LEU A 315 -15.41 2.28 -9.88
N PRO A 316 -15.69 3.56 -10.16
CA PRO A 316 -15.16 4.24 -11.35
C PRO A 316 -13.63 4.24 -11.42
N LEU A 317 -12.93 4.41 -10.29
CA LEU A 317 -11.47 4.32 -10.21
C LEU A 317 -11.00 2.95 -10.68
N VAL A 318 -11.61 1.92 -10.15
CA VAL A 318 -11.30 0.52 -10.41
C VAL A 318 -11.48 0.17 -11.88
N VAL A 319 -12.65 0.51 -12.43
CA VAL A 319 -12.99 0.25 -13.83
C VAL A 319 -11.98 0.93 -14.76
N MET A 320 -11.68 2.20 -14.50
CA MET A 320 -10.75 2.95 -15.34
C MET A 320 -9.31 2.44 -15.23
N MET A 321 -8.86 2.05 -14.05
CA MET A 321 -7.53 1.46 -13.87
C MET A 321 -7.37 0.17 -14.67
N VAL A 322 -8.37 -0.72 -14.65
CA VAL A 322 -8.37 -1.98 -15.41
C VAL A 322 -8.40 -1.72 -16.92
N LEU A 323 -9.24 -0.79 -17.38
CA LEU A 323 -9.38 -0.46 -18.80
C LEU A 323 -8.12 0.21 -19.38
N VAL A 324 -7.41 0.98 -18.56
CA VAL A 324 -6.22 1.75 -18.98
C VAL A 324 -4.94 0.93 -18.93
N ALA A 325 -4.80 -0.01 -18.01
CA ALA A 325 -3.57 -0.79 -17.82
C ALA A 325 -3.04 -1.47 -19.10
N PRO A 326 -3.85 -2.12 -19.96
CA PRO A 326 -3.36 -2.68 -21.23
C PRO A 326 -2.88 -1.61 -22.22
N ARG A 327 -3.53 -0.44 -22.23
CA ARG A 327 -3.13 0.70 -23.09
C ARG A 327 -1.83 1.31 -22.59
N SER A 328 -1.63 1.35 -21.28
CA SER A 328 -0.38 1.76 -20.64
C SER A 328 0.79 0.88 -21.09
N ALA A 329 0.64 -0.45 -21.04
CA ALA A 329 1.66 -1.39 -21.49
C ALA A 329 2.06 -1.14 -22.96
N LYS A 330 1.08 -0.98 -23.86
CA LYS A 330 1.33 -0.64 -25.27
C LYS A 330 2.03 0.72 -25.43
N LEU A 331 1.68 1.69 -24.61
CA LEU A 331 2.29 3.02 -24.67
C LEU A 331 3.74 3.00 -24.17
N VAL A 332 4.07 2.19 -23.17
CA VAL A 332 5.45 1.96 -22.72
C VAL A 332 6.31 1.42 -23.86
N GLU A 333 5.81 0.43 -24.60
CA GLU A 333 6.53 -0.14 -25.75
C GLU A 333 6.74 0.86 -26.89
N THR A 334 5.73 1.70 -27.17
CA THR A 334 5.75 2.62 -28.31
C THR A 334 6.36 3.98 -28.02
N ARG A 335 6.13 4.55 -26.82
CA ARG A 335 6.55 5.91 -26.42
C ARG A 335 7.56 5.95 -25.29
N GLY A 336 7.84 4.80 -24.62
CA GLY A 336 8.74 4.66 -23.47
C GLY A 336 8.05 4.90 -22.12
N ALA A 337 8.71 4.44 -21.05
CA ALA A 337 8.17 4.50 -19.69
C ALA A 337 8.02 5.94 -19.18
N ARG A 338 8.96 6.85 -19.48
CA ARG A 338 8.91 8.27 -19.08
C ARG A 338 7.61 8.95 -19.50
N THR A 339 7.27 8.87 -20.79
CA THR A 339 6.06 9.53 -21.33
C THR A 339 4.80 8.97 -20.71
N THR A 340 4.74 7.64 -20.53
CA THR A 340 3.58 6.95 -19.94
C THR A 340 3.40 7.32 -18.48
N LEU A 341 4.50 7.40 -17.69
CA LEU A 341 4.49 7.88 -16.30
C LEU A 341 3.96 9.31 -16.22
N LEU A 342 4.47 10.23 -17.04
CA LEU A 342 4.05 11.63 -17.03
C LEU A 342 2.57 11.82 -17.37
N ILE A 343 2.03 11.02 -18.30
CA ILE A 343 0.59 11.01 -18.59
C ILE A 343 -0.19 10.58 -17.33
N GLY A 344 0.22 9.50 -16.66
CA GLY A 344 -0.42 9.05 -15.44
C GLY A 344 -0.38 10.11 -14.33
N TYR A 345 0.76 10.75 -14.14
CA TYR A 345 0.93 11.83 -13.17
C TYR A 345 0.09 13.07 -13.49
N THR A 346 -0.10 13.39 -14.77
CA THR A 346 -0.99 14.48 -15.18
C THR A 346 -2.44 14.19 -14.77
N PHE A 347 -2.92 12.97 -14.97
CA PHE A 347 -4.28 12.61 -14.55
C PHE A 347 -4.43 12.58 -13.02
N LEU A 348 -3.43 12.11 -12.28
CA LEU A 348 -3.43 12.19 -10.81
C LEU A 348 -3.42 13.65 -10.33
N PHE A 349 -2.62 14.51 -10.94
CA PHE A 349 -2.59 15.94 -10.62
C PHE A 349 -3.95 16.60 -10.85
N LEU A 350 -4.58 16.33 -12.00
CA LEU A 350 -5.92 16.83 -12.32
C LEU A 350 -6.97 16.29 -11.34
N ALA A 351 -6.85 15.04 -10.88
CA ALA A 351 -7.76 14.47 -9.92
C ALA A 351 -7.72 15.20 -8.56
N PHE A 352 -6.50 15.41 -8.02
CA PHE A 352 -6.34 16.12 -6.74
C PHE A 352 -6.71 17.60 -6.86
N ALA A 353 -6.39 18.25 -7.97
CA ALA A 353 -6.84 19.61 -8.25
C ALA A 353 -8.37 19.68 -8.36
N TRP A 354 -9.01 18.67 -8.97
CA TRP A 354 -10.47 18.58 -9.03
C TRP A 354 -11.08 18.42 -7.64
N MET A 355 -10.52 17.57 -6.78
CA MET A 355 -10.97 17.40 -5.40
C MET A 355 -10.91 18.74 -4.64
N LEU A 356 -9.77 19.46 -4.70
CA LEU A 356 -9.59 20.74 -4.05
C LEU A 356 -10.55 21.83 -4.54
N LEU A 357 -10.93 21.82 -5.82
CA LEU A 357 -11.74 22.90 -6.41
C LEU A 357 -13.24 22.64 -6.36
N PHE A 358 -13.66 21.38 -6.35
CA PHE A 358 -15.05 21.01 -6.58
C PHE A 358 -15.68 20.13 -5.49
N TRP A 359 -14.90 19.65 -4.51
CA TRP A 359 -15.45 18.92 -3.38
C TRP A 359 -15.80 19.88 -2.24
N GLY A 360 -17.00 19.77 -1.72
CA GLY A 360 -17.54 20.63 -0.66
C GLY A 360 -18.75 19.98 0.01
N GLU A 361 -19.46 20.71 0.85
CA GLU A 361 -20.59 20.19 1.64
C GLU A 361 -21.75 19.59 0.80
N HIS A 362 -21.91 20.05 -0.43
CA HIS A 362 -23.04 19.69 -1.29
C HIS A 362 -22.60 19.05 -2.61
N SER A 363 -21.45 18.40 -2.63
CA SER A 363 -20.93 17.75 -3.83
C SER A 363 -21.85 16.63 -4.31
N SER A 364 -22.17 16.65 -5.59
CA SER A 364 -22.95 15.58 -6.23
C SER A 364 -22.06 14.39 -6.60
N TYR A 365 -22.66 13.20 -6.70
CA TYR A 365 -21.90 11.98 -7.03
C TYR A 365 -21.08 12.10 -8.32
N TRP A 366 -21.53 12.80 -9.34
CA TRP A 366 -20.76 12.94 -10.57
C TRP A 366 -19.42 13.68 -10.36
N GLN A 367 -19.36 14.64 -9.43
CA GLN A 367 -18.11 15.33 -9.06
C GLN A 367 -17.16 14.38 -8.36
N ILE A 368 -17.69 13.52 -7.47
CA ILE A 368 -16.94 12.46 -6.79
C ILE A 368 -16.45 11.42 -7.79
N GLY A 369 -17.37 10.89 -8.61
CA GLY A 369 -17.07 9.86 -9.60
C GLY A 369 -16.06 10.31 -10.65
N PHE A 370 -16.08 11.58 -11.05
CA PHE A 370 -15.12 12.14 -12.00
C PHE A 370 -13.69 12.18 -11.42
N ALA A 371 -13.53 12.56 -10.14
CA ALA A 371 -12.24 12.48 -9.47
C ALA A 371 -11.70 11.03 -9.46
N TYR A 372 -12.56 10.07 -9.11
CA TYR A 372 -12.18 8.65 -9.13
C TYR A 372 -11.84 8.12 -10.52
N VAL A 373 -12.53 8.56 -11.57
CA VAL A 373 -12.17 8.27 -12.97
C VAL A 373 -10.77 8.78 -13.27
N LEU A 374 -10.43 10.01 -12.90
CA LEU A 374 -9.11 10.59 -13.12
C LEU A 374 -8.02 9.83 -12.35
N ILE A 375 -8.26 9.47 -11.09
CA ILE A 375 -7.32 8.66 -10.29
C ILE A 375 -7.11 7.30 -10.96
N GLY A 376 -8.18 6.63 -11.38
CA GLY A 376 -8.11 5.33 -12.05
C GLY A 376 -7.30 5.36 -13.35
N ILE A 377 -7.50 6.39 -14.17
CA ILE A 377 -6.71 6.62 -15.40
C ILE A 377 -5.24 6.86 -15.02
N GLY A 378 -5.00 7.74 -14.05
CA GLY A 378 -3.66 8.09 -13.60
C GLY A 378 -2.88 6.89 -13.06
N ALA A 379 -3.49 6.13 -12.16
CA ALA A 379 -2.91 4.92 -11.59
C ALA A 379 -2.68 3.82 -12.66
N GLY A 380 -3.62 3.65 -13.59
CA GLY A 380 -3.49 2.71 -14.71
C GLY A 380 -2.32 3.03 -15.64
N PHE A 381 -2.12 4.33 -15.96
CA PHE A 381 -0.98 4.74 -16.79
C PHE A 381 0.35 4.71 -16.04
N ALA A 382 0.41 5.10 -14.78
CA ALA A 382 1.67 5.21 -14.04
C ALA A 382 2.11 3.89 -13.38
N GLY A 383 1.19 3.06 -12.89
CA GLY A 383 1.51 1.81 -12.19
C GLY A 383 2.23 0.78 -13.07
N THR A 384 1.80 0.64 -14.32
CA THR A 384 2.41 -0.32 -15.27
C THR A 384 3.87 0.01 -15.56
N PRO A 385 4.27 1.23 -16.00
CA PRO A 385 5.67 1.54 -16.27
C PRO A 385 6.52 1.58 -15.00
N ALA A 386 5.98 1.96 -13.83
CA ALA A 386 6.71 1.92 -12.58
C ALA A 386 7.18 0.50 -12.26
N SER A 387 6.28 -0.50 -12.34
CA SER A 387 6.62 -1.90 -12.11
C SER A 387 7.49 -2.50 -13.22
N HIS A 388 7.24 -2.15 -14.49
CA HIS A 388 8.00 -2.64 -15.64
C HIS A 388 9.46 -2.16 -15.60
N SER A 389 9.70 -0.88 -15.30
CA SER A 389 11.06 -0.32 -15.25
C SER A 389 11.86 -0.87 -14.08
N LEU A 390 11.22 -1.18 -12.93
CA LEU A 390 11.86 -1.88 -11.83
C LEU A 390 12.35 -3.25 -12.25
N THR A 391 11.45 -4.08 -12.79
CA THR A 391 11.77 -5.46 -13.16
C THR A 391 12.74 -5.55 -14.33
N GLY A 392 12.65 -4.63 -15.28
CA GLY A 392 13.54 -4.55 -16.44
C GLY A 392 14.96 -4.05 -16.13
N SER A 393 15.16 -3.40 -14.97
CA SER A 393 16.46 -2.85 -14.55
C SER A 393 17.32 -3.83 -13.73
N VAL A 394 16.83 -5.06 -13.51
CA VAL A 394 17.42 -6.01 -12.55
C VAL A 394 17.74 -7.33 -13.24
N PRO A 395 18.92 -7.95 -12.98
CA PRO A 395 19.25 -9.26 -13.51
C PRO A 395 18.30 -10.34 -12.97
N VAL A 396 18.08 -11.39 -13.75
CA VAL A 396 17.15 -12.49 -13.41
C VAL A 396 17.43 -13.10 -12.02
N ARG A 397 18.70 -13.19 -11.65
CA ARG A 397 19.12 -13.70 -10.32
C ARG A 397 18.64 -12.83 -9.15
N ARG A 398 18.32 -11.54 -9.38
CA ARG A 398 17.84 -10.57 -8.39
C ARG A 398 16.36 -10.18 -8.65
N ALA A 399 15.62 -10.96 -9.42
CA ALA A 399 14.20 -10.69 -9.71
C ALA A 399 13.35 -10.59 -8.43
N GLY A 400 13.69 -11.33 -7.38
CA GLY A 400 13.05 -11.22 -6.07
C GLY A 400 13.18 -9.83 -5.44
N MET A 401 14.35 -9.18 -5.56
CA MET A 401 14.53 -7.80 -5.11
C MET A 401 13.63 -6.82 -5.87
N ALA A 402 13.48 -6.99 -7.19
CA ALA A 402 12.61 -6.13 -7.99
C ALA A 402 11.13 -6.30 -7.62
N SER A 403 10.67 -7.56 -7.44
CA SER A 403 9.32 -7.85 -6.95
C SER A 403 9.08 -7.28 -5.55
N GLY A 404 10.02 -7.52 -4.61
CA GLY A 404 9.92 -6.97 -3.27
C GLY A 404 9.89 -5.44 -3.25
N THR A 405 10.64 -4.79 -4.16
CA THR A 405 10.58 -3.32 -4.29
C THR A 405 9.25 -2.85 -4.88
N ALA A 406 8.66 -3.59 -5.82
CA ALA A 406 7.34 -3.26 -6.36
C ALA A 406 6.23 -3.39 -5.30
N ASP A 407 6.30 -4.41 -4.45
CA ASP A 407 5.39 -4.55 -3.30
C ASP A 407 5.63 -3.43 -2.28
N LEU A 408 6.90 -3.15 -1.97
CA LEU A 408 7.27 -2.06 -1.06
C LEU A 408 6.79 -0.69 -1.55
N GLN A 409 6.87 -0.40 -2.86
CA GLN A 409 6.31 0.84 -3.43
C GLN A 409 4.85 1.04 -3.06
N ARG A 410 4.05 -0.01 -3.20
CA ARG A 410 2.62 0.04 -2.93
C ARG A 410 2.35 0.25 -1.44
N ASP A 411 2.97 -0.58 -0.61
CA ASP A 411 2.63 -0.67 0.80
C ASP A 411 3.29 0.45 1.62
N LEU A 412 4.56 0.78 1.34
CA LEU A 412 5.23 1.93 1.94
C LEU A 412 4.65 3.25 1.44
N GLY A 413 4.38 3.34 0.13
CA GLY A 413 3.72 4.51 -0.46
C GLY A 413 2.37 4.78 0.18
N GLY A 414 1.56 3.72 0.34
CA GLY A 414 0.28 3.77 1.06
C GLY A 414 0.45 4.19 2.51
N ALA A 415 1.32 3.53 3.26
CA ALA A 415 1.55 3.83 4.68
C ALA A 415 2.01 5.27 4.90
N VAL A 416 2.99 5.75 4.14
CA VAL A 416 3.54 7.11 4.28
C VAL A 416 2.51 8.16 3.86
N MET A 417 1.88 8.01 2.69
CA MET A 417 0.95 9.03 2.20
C MET A 417 -0.34 9.09 3.03
N GLN A 418 -0.90 7.94 3.43
CA GLN A 418 -2.04 7.91 4.37
C GLN A 418 -1.67 8.57 5.70
N SER A 419 -0.46 8.32 6.22
CA SER A 419 0.02 8.96 7.46
C SER A 419 0.15 10.48 7.32
N VAL A 420 0.75 10.95 6.23
CA VAL A 420 0.91 12.39 5.95
C VAL A 420 -0.44 13.08 5.75
N MET A 421 -1.30 12.50 4.91
CA MET A 421 -2.64 13.06 4.68
C MET A 421 -3.51 13.00 5.94
N GLY A 422 -3.42 11.91 6.72
CA GLY A 422 -4.11 11.77 8.01
C GLY A 422 -3.62 12.76 9.06
N LEU A 423 -2.32 13.02 9.14
CA LEU A 423 -1.74 14.07 9.99
C LEU A 423 -2.34 15.44 9.65
N LEU A 424 -2.38 15.76 8.35
CA LEU A 424 -2.87 17.07 7.88
C LEU A 424 -4.38 17.22 8.04
N LEU A 425 -5.14 16.14 7.78
CA LEU A 425 -6.55 16.09 8.08
C LEU A 425 -6.81 16.36 9.57
N THR A 426 -6.07 15.70 10.47
CA THR A 426 -6.18 15.88 11.91
C THR A 426 -5.85 17.32 12.34
N ALA A 427 -4.71 17.84 11.88
CA ALA A 427 -4.24 19.17 12.24
C ALA A 427 -5.15 20.27 11.66
N GLY A 428 -5.57 20.13 10.41
CA GLY A 428 -6.49 21.08 9.76
C GLY A 428 -7.86 21.10 10.40
N TYR A 429 -8.43 19.92 10.70
CA TYR A 429 -9.69 19.79 11.43
C TYR A 429 -9.63 20.49 12.79
N ALA A 430 -8.65 20.14 13.61
CA ALA A 430 -8.51 20.71 14.96
C ALA A 430 -8.29 22.23 14.93
N SER A 431 -7.48 22.72 14.00
CA SER A 431 -7.23 24.16 13.82
C SER A 431 -8.49 24.92 13.41
N ALA A 432 -9.22 24.43 12.43
CA ALA A 432 -10.45 25.07 11.94
C ALA A 432 -11.55 25.05 13.01
N PHE A 433 -11.74 23.90 13.68
CA PHE A 433 -12.75 23.80 14.74
C PHE A 433 -12.44 24.73 15.94
N SER A 434 -11.16 24.80 16.34
CA SER A 434 -10.74 25.74 17.41
C SER A 434 -11.01 27.19 17.02
N ALA A 435 -10.77 27.55 15.76
CA ALA A 435 -11.08 28.89 15.25
C ALA A 435 -12.60 29.16 15.22
N ALA A 436 -13.42 28.18 14.86
CA ALA A 436 -14.88 28.27 14.89
C ALA A 436 -15.40 28.49 16.32
N ILE A 437 -14.87 27.74 17.32
CA ILE A 437 -15.22 27.94 18.72
C ILE A 437 -14.84 29.37 19.17
N ALA A 438 -13.63 29.83 18.85
CA ALA A 438 -13.17 31.17 19.26
C ALA A 438 -14.02 32.31 18.64
N ALA A 439 -14.59 32.08 17.45
CA ALA A 439 -15.46 33.03 16.77
C ALA A 439 -16.93 32.97 17.25
N SER A 440 -17.31 31.93 18.00
CA SER A 440 -18.69 31.78 18.52
C SER A 440 -18.99 32.78 19.64
N PRO A 441 -20.22 33.32 19.68
CA PRO A 441 -20.68 34.13 20.83
C PRO A 441 -20.60 33.37 22.16
N GLU A 442 -20.81 32.05 22.12
CA GLU A 442 -20.80 31.15 23.28
C GLU A 442 -19.39 30.66 23.65
N SER A 443 -18.33 31.19 23.04
CA SER A 443 -16.94 30.76 23.26
C SER A 443 -16.51 30.70 24.73
N LYS A 444 -17.08 31.58 25.58
CA LYS A 444 -16.81 31.63 27.00
C LYS A 444 -17.47 30.51 27.81
N ASP A 445 -18.52 29.91 27.26
CA ASP A 445 -19.28 28.83 27.90
C ASP A 445 -18.75 27.45 27.53
N VAL A 446 -17.85 27.39 26.57
CA VAL A 446 -17.19 26.14 26.14
C VAL A 446 -16.01 25.86 27.06
N SER A 447 -16.14 24.82 27.89
CA SER A 447 -15.02 24.40 28.76
C SER A 447 -13.88 23.78 27.92
N ASP A 448 -12.65 23.81 28.45
CA ASP A 448 -11.47 23.20 27.81
C ASP A 448 -11.69 21.71 27.49
N GLN A 449 -12.47 21.01 28.33
CA GLN A 449 -12.81 19.62 28.13
C GLN A 449 -13.71 19.44 26.90
N VAL A 450 -14.77 20.25 26.76
CA VAL A 450 -15.68 20.22 25.62
C VAL A 450 -14.93 20.61 24.34
N GLN A 451 -14.08 21.64 24.40
CA GLN A 451 -13.24 22.02 23.27
C GLN A 451 -12.33 20.87 22.84
N SER A 452 -11.70 20.17 23.78
CA SER A 452 -10.86 18.99 23.49
C SER A 452 -11.65 17.89 22.80
N GLU A 453 -12.89 17.61 23.22
CA GLU A 453 -13.74 16.60 22.59
C GLU A 453 -14.20 17.03 21.19
N LEU A 454 -14.58 18.30 21.00
CA LEU A 454 -14.99 18.84 19.71
C LEU A 454 -13.87 18.81 18.66
N THR A 455 -12.64 19.07 19.06
CA THR A 455 -11.47 19.09 18.17
C THR A 455 -10.82 17.72 17.97
N LYS A 456 -11.23 16.70 18.72
CA LYS A 456 -10.67 15.35 18.71
C LYS A 456 -10.96 14.60 17.40
N SER A 457 -12.21 14.62 16.95
CA SER A 457 -12.64 14.02 15.68
C SER A 457 -14.06 14.44 15.31
N PHE A 458 -14.45 14.23 14.06
CA PHE A 458 -15.84 14.42 13.61
C PHE A 458 -16.83 13.56 14.43
N ALA A 459 -16.47 12.32 14.72
CA ALA A 459 -17.32 11.41 15.50
C ALA A 459 -17.56 11.92 16.93
N SER A 460 -16.49 12.42 17.61
CA SER A 460 -16.61 13.01 18.94
C SER A 460 -17.46 14.28 18.93
N ALA A 461 -17.27 15.15 17.92
CA ALA A 461 -18.10 16.35 17.77
C ALA A 461 -19.59 15.99 17.57
N ALA A 462 -19.88 14.97 16.75
CA ALA A 462 -21.24 14.48 16.56
C ALA A 462 -21.86 13.90 17.86
N GLN A 463 -21.05 13.27 18.72
CA GLN A 463 -21.49 12.77 20.02
C GLN A 463 -21.78 13.91 21.01
N VAL A 464 -20.94 14.95 21.04
CA VAL A 464 -21.20 16.17 21.83
C VAL A 464 -22.47 16.84 21.35
N ALA A 465 -22.72 16.92 20.04
CA ALA A 465 -23.95 17.46 19.48
C ALA A 465 -25.23 16.71 19.96
N GLN A 466 -25.16 15.38 20.10
CA GLN A 466 -26.28 14.59 20.65
C GLN A 466 -26.52 14.87 22.14
N GLN A 467 -25.47 15.19 22.91
CA GLN A 467 -25.59 15.54 24.33
C GLN A 467 -26.11 16.96 24.55
N HIS A 468 -25.95 17.85 23.55
CA HIS A 468 -26.37 19.25 23.57
C HIS A 468 -27.31 19.59 22.41
N PRO A 469 -28.57 19.10 22.40
CA PRO A 469 -29.48 19.25 21.25
C PRO A 469 -29.71 20.70 20.82
N GLN A 470 -29.63 21.65 21.74
CA GLN A 470 -29.80 23.10 21.46
C GLN A 470 -28.70 23.68 20.56
N TYR A 471 -27.51 23.05 20.53
CA TYR A 471 -26.35 23.46 19.73
C TYR A 471 -26.00 22.44 18.64
N ALA A 472 -26.80 21.38 18.49
CA ALA A 472 -26.46 20.23 17.64
C ALA A 472 -26.15 20.65 16.19
N ASP A 473 -27.05 21.46 15.59
CA ASP A 473 -26.86 21.93 14.21
C ASP A 473 -25.62 22.78 14.02
N GLN A 474 -25.31 23.65 15.00
CA GLN A 474 -24.10 24.49 14.95
C GLN A 474 -22.81 23.66 15.09
N ILE A 475 -22.80 22.68 16.02
CA ILE A 475 -21.67 21.79 16.22
C ILE A 475 -21.42 20.94 14.97
N VAL A 476 -22.47 20.35 14.38
CA VAL A 476 -22.32 19.52 13.20
C VAL A 476 -21.89 20.33 11.97
N ALA A 477 -22.46 21.54 11.79
CA ALA A 477 -22.03 22.43 10.70
C ALA A 477 -20.55 22.82 10.85
N ALA A 478 -20.13 23.26 12.05
CA ALA A 478 -18.72 23.57 12.33
C ALA A 478 -17.79 22.35 12.14
N ALA A 479 -18.27 21.13 12.48
CA ALA A 479 -17.51 19.91 12.27
C ALA A 479 -17.32 19.59 10.78
N ARG A 480 -18.35 19.79 9.95
CA ARG A 480 -18.27 19.59 8.48
C ARG A 480 -17.31 20.58 7.83
N GLU A 481 -17.45 21.85 8.14
CA GLU A 481 -16.56 22.90 7.62
C GLU A 481 -15.11 22.65 8.05
N SER A 482 -14.89 22.28 9.32
CA SER A 482 -13.57 21.94 9.84
C SER A 482 -12.97 20.70 9.17
N PHE A 483 -13.82 19.71 8.85
CA PHE A 483 -13.39 18.49 8.15
C PHE A 483 -12.94 18.82 6.72
N LEU A 484 -13.70 19.64 5.99
CA LEU A 484 -13.33 20.11 4.65
C LEU A 484 -12.01 20.88 4.66
N HIS A 485 -11.79 21.72 5.68
CA HIS A 485 -10.51 22.42 5.83
C HIS A 485 -9.33 21.45 6.03
N GLY A 486 -9.53 20.39 6.79
CA GLY A 486 -8.56 19.31 6.95
C GLY A 486 -8.31 18.55 5.62
N ASP A 487 -9.38 18.29 4.86
CA ASP A 487 -9.31 17.67 3.53
C ASP A 487 -8.48 18.51 2.56
N ASP A 488 -8.67 19.83 2.55
CA ASP A 488 -7.92 20.78 1.72
C ASP A 488 -6.42 20.70 2.02
N TRP A 489 -6.03 20.62 3.28
CA TRP A 489 -4.62 20.46 3.66
C TRP A 489 -4.08 19.12 3.15
N ALA A 490 -4.82 18.05 3.34
CA ALA A 490 -4.43 16.71 2.91
C ALA A 490 -4.27 16.61 1.38
N TYR A 491 -5.26 17.10 0.62
CA TYR A 491 -5.20 17.07 -0.84
C TYR A 491 -4.15 18.03 -1.41
N THR A 492 -3.89 19.17 -0.77
CA THR A 492 -2.83 20.11 -1.18
C THR A 492 -1.45 19.45 -1.12
N VAL A 493 -1.15 18.73 -0.04
CA VAL A 493 0.13 18.01 0.07
C VAL A 493 0.20 16.82 -0.88
N GLY A 494 -0.91 16.11 -1.08
CA GLY A 494 -1.01 15.08 -2.10
C GLY A 494 -0.70 15.61 -3.51
N LEU A 495 -1.29 16.78 -3.85
CA LEU A 495 -1.05 17.48 -5.11
C LEU A 495 0.43 17.89 -5.25
N ALA A 496 1.02 18.44 -4.18
CA ALA A 496 2.43 18.81 -4.16
C ALA A 496 3.36 17.59 -4.35
N ALA A 497 3.06 16.47 -3.70
CA ALA A 497 3.82 15.23 -3.85
C ALA A 497 3.75 14.70 -5.29
N ILE A 498 2.55 14.73 -5.91
CA ILE A 498 2.36 14.34 -7.32
C ILE A 498 3.15 15.27 -8.24
N ALA A 499 3.10 16.59 -8.01
CA ALA A 499 3.86 17.56 -8.80
C ALA A 499 5.39 17.33 -8.69
N LEU A 500 5.89 17.10 -7.48
CA LEU A 500 7.30 16.75 -7.25
C LEU A 500 7.69 15.44 -7.93
N GLY A 501 6.83 14.43 -7.88
CA GLY A 501 7.02 13.16 -8.60
C GLY A 501 7.05 13.34 -10.12
N ALA A 502 6.17 14.19 -10.67
CA ALA A 502 6.17 14.53 -12.10
C ALA A 502 7.46 15.24 -12.51
N LEU A 503 7.94 16.20 -11.70
CA LEU A 503 9.23 16.88 -11.90
C LEU A 503 10.39 15.90 -11.82
N LEU A 504 10.41 15.01 -10.83
CA LEU A 504 11.41 13.96 -10.70
C LEU A 504 11.49 13.11 -11.98
N ILE A 505 10.35 12.62 -12.47
CA ILE A 505 10.28 11.83 -13.69
C ILE A 505 10.73 12.67 -14.89
N PHE A 506 10.27 13.91 -15.00
CA PHE A 506 10.61 14.79 -16.11
C PHE A 506 12.11 15.05 -16.23
N PHE A 507 12.82 15.30 -15.13
CA PHE A 507 14.24 15.60 -15.15
C PHE A 507 15.13 14.37 -15.05
N MET A 508 14.71 13.35 -14.29
CA MET A 508 15.58 12.24 -13.93
C MET A 508 15.29 10.95 -14.70
N PHE A 509 14.07 10.72 -15.21
CA PHE A 509 13.80 9.52 -15.99
C PHE A 509 14.33 9.66 -17.42
N PRO A 510 15.09 8.66 -17.97
CA PRO A 510 15.66 8.75 -19.31
C PRO A 510 14.56 8.75 -20.39
N HIS A 511 14.86 9.41 -21.53
CA HIS A 511 14.03 9.27 -22.74
C HIS A 511 14.13 7.86 -23.30
N ARG A 512 13.19 7.47 -24.14
CA ARG A 512 13.03 6.10 -24.66
C ARG A 512 14.33 5.49 -25.22
N ASP A 513 15.06 6.23 -26.05
CA ASP A 513 16.28 5.72 -26.69
C ASP A 513 17.41 5.56 -25.65
N ALA A 514 17.57 6.52 -24.76
CA ALA A 514 18.52 6.45 -23.64
C ALA A 514 18.12 5.36 -22.63
N GLU A 515 16.82 5.12 -22.40
CA GLU A 515 16.33 4.02 -21.57
C GLU A 515 16.75 2.66 -22.15
N ARG A 516 16.57 2.46 -23.46
CA ARG A 516 16.99 1.24 -24.14
C ARG A 516 18.50 1.01 -24.08
N GLU A 517 19.27 2.04 -24.30
CA GLU A 517 20.72 1.98 -24.21
C GLU A 517 21.20 1.63 -22.81
N LEU A 518 20.62 2.26 -21.78
CA LEU A 518 20.90 1.95 -20.37
C LEU A 518 20.54 0.51 -20.01
N LEU A 519 19.39 0.02 -20.43
CA LEU A 519 18.98 -1.37 -20.16
C LEU A 519 19.91 -2.37 -20.85
N LEU A 520 20.35 -2.13 -22.08
CA LEU A 520 21.34 -2.95 -22.78
C LEU A 520 22.68 -2.95 -22.04
N ARG A 521 23.12 -1.78 -21.59
CA ARG A 521 24.35 -1.65 -20.79
C ARG A 521 24.26 -2.43 -19.48
N TYR A 522 23.15 -2.32 -18.74
CA TYR A 522 22.96 -3.11 -17.51
C TYR A 522 22.98 -4.61 -17.78
N TYR A 523 22.37 -5.06 -18.89
CA TYR A 523 22.38 -6.45 -19.29
C TYR A 523 23.80 -6.95 -19.59
N THR A 524 24.62 -6.16 -20.30
CA THR A 524 26.01 -6.54 -20.62
C THR A 524 26.90 -6.58 -19.37
N GLU A 525 26.76 -5.61 -18.45
CA GLU A 525 27.46 -5.58 -17.15
C GLU A 525 27.10 -6.79 -16.28
N ASP A 526 25.81 -7.13 -16.19
CA ASP A 526 25.31 -8.27 -15.43
C ASP A 526 25.80 -9.62 -16.01
N SER A 527 25.83 -9.73 -17.33
CA SER A 527 26.30 -10.93 -18.04
C SER A 527 27.82 -11.14 -17.85
N ALA A 528 28.60 -10.05 -17.90
CA ALA A 528 30.04 -10.10 -17.65
C ALA A 528 30.36 -10.51 -16.20
N SER A 529 29.62 -9.97 -15.24
CA SER A 529 29.74 -10.31 -13.81
C SER A 529 29.40 -11.77 -13.54
N ALA A 530 28.35 -12.29 -14.17
CA ALA A 530 27.98 -13.70 -14.04
C ALA A 530 29.02 -14.66 -14.62
N SER A 531 29.63 -14.28 -15.75
CA SER A 531 30.70 -15.06 -16.39
C SER A 531 31.97 -15.09 -15.55
N ALA A 532 32.35 -13.96 -14.93
CA ALA A 532 33.50 -13.86 -14.04
C ALA A 532 33.32 -14.72 -12.77
N SER A 533 32.13 -14.70 -12.15
CA SER A 533 31.82 -15.55 -10.99
C SER A 533 31.90 -17.04 -11.32
N ALA A 534 31.34 -17.45 -12.45
CA ALA A 534 31.39 -18.86 -12.90
C ALA A 534 32.83 -19.34 -13.24
N ALA A 535 33.70 -18.44 -13.68
CA ALA A 535 35.13 -18.74 -13.91
C ALA A 535 35.89 -18.95 -12.60
N THR A 536 35.59 -18.14 -11.57
CA THR A 536 36.21 -18.25 -10.25
C THR A 536 35.82 -19.56 -9.53
N GLU A 537 34.57 -19.97 -9.64
CA GLU A 537 34.07 -21.23 -9.05
C GLU A 537 34.64 -22.49 -9.74
N ARG A 538 35.14 -22.40 -10.98
CA ARG A 538 35.78 -23.52 -11.68
C ARG A 538 37.27 -23.68 -11.33
N HIS A 539 37.89 -22.69 -10.72
CA HIS A 539 39.33 -22.67 -10.40
C HIS A 539 39.64 -22.72 -8.89
N GLY A 540 38.63 -22.67 -8.04
CA GLY A 540 38.72 -22.91 -6.59
C GLY A 540 38.14 -24.28 -6.22
#